data_1349ff5eace79e475dbdcfe1cbc08230
#
_entry.id   1349ff5eace79e475dbdcfe1cbc08230
#
_cell.length_a   1.000
_cell.length_b   1.000
_cell.length_c   1.000
_cell.angle_alpha   90.00
_cell.angle_beta   90.00
_cell.angle_gamma   90.00
#
_symmetry.space_group_name_H-M   'P 1'
#
loop_
_entity.id
_entity.type
_entity.pdbx_description
1 polymer ?
#
loop_
_entity_poly.entity_id
_entity_poly.type
_entity_poly.pdbx_seq_one_letter_code
_entity_poly.pdbx_strand_id
1 'polypeptide(L)'
;MKKKHLLLTTLFILTGLYTTAHACTTAVIAAKNSASGKSMIWKLRDTDNLENAMRHFEDGKYTYLGLVNANDSLGEHVWGGANSAGFAIMNSASYNVNVGDTTQLKDQEGIFMKLALQTCASLDDLEKLLETYPKPRGQASHFGVIDANGGAAYYEVNNWT
;
A
#
# COMPACT_ATOMS: atom_id res chain seq x y z
N MET A 1 20.77 39.16 -31.19
CA MET A 1 21.06 38.64 -29.82
C MET A 1 19.78 38.21 -29.05
N LYS A 2 18.65 38.90 -29.18
CA LYS A 2 17.40 38.57 -28.39
C LYS A 2 16.78 37.17 -28.70
N LYS A 3 16.89 36.63 -29.91
CA LYS A 3 16.34 35.30 -30.28
C LYS A 3 17.07 34.11 -29.64
N LYS A 4 18.38 34.21 -29.37
CA LYS A 4 19.17 33.13 -28.75
C LYS A 4 18.82 32.96 -27.25
N HIS A 5 18.53 34.04 -26.55
CA HIS A 5 18.15 33.96 -25.14
C HIS A 5 16.74 33.38 -24.96
N LEU A 6 15.82 33.66 -25.88
CA LEU A 6 14.47 33.09 -25.82
C LEU A 6 14.48 31.58 -26.04
N LEU A 7 15.33 31.07 -26.96
CA LEU A 7 15.45 29.63 -27.21
C LEU A 7 16.05 28.88 -26.01
N LEU A 8 17.04 29.49 -25.33
CA LEU A 8 17.65 28.91 -24.14
C LEU A 8 16.67 28.85 -22.95
N THR A 9 15.86 29.91 -22.78
CA THR A 9 14.86 29.98 -21.69
C THR A 9 13.74 28.97 -21.94
N THR A 10 13.29 28.78 -23.18
CA THR A 10 12.26 27.78 -23.52
C THR A 10 12.78 26.36 -23.32
N LEU A 11 14.04 26.08 -23.63
CA LEU A 11 14.65 24.77 -23.39
C LEU A 11 14.79 24.46 -21.90
N PHE A 12 15.10 25.46 -21.06
CA PHE A 12 15.21 25.29 -19.60
C PHE A 12 13.86 25.05 -18.95
N ILE A 13 12.77 25.63 -19.47
CA ILE A 13 11.40 25.41 -18.97
C ILE A 13 10.91 24.01 -19.37
N LEU A 14 11.28 23.50 -20.54
CA LEU A 14 10.87 22.15 -20.97
C LEU A 14 11.59 21.03 -20.19
N THR A 15 12.82 21.24 -19.72
CA THR A 15 13.55 20.23 -18.94
C THR A 15 13.21 20.22 -17.46
N GLY A 16 12.55 21.28 -16.94
CA GLY A 16 12.17 21.40 -15.53
C GLY A 16 10.84 20.73 -15.15
N LEU A 17 10.11 20.13 -16.09
CA LEU A 17 8.75 19.59 -15.86
C LEU A 17 8.67 18.06 -15.76
N TYR A 18 9.79 17.35 -15.71
CA TYR A 18 9.77 15.92 -15.42
C TYR A 18 9.75 15.68 -13.92
N THR A 19 8.58 15.87 -13.28
CA THR A 19 8.34 15.26 -11.98
C THR A 19 8.03 13.78 -12.24
N THR A 20 8.94 12.90 -11.86
CA THR A 20 8.64 11.47 -11.79
C THR A 20 7.62 11.27 -10.67
N ALA A 21 6.35 11.09 -11.03
CA ALA A 21 5.32 10.70 -10.07
C ALA A 21 5.49 9.21 -9.79
N HIS A 22 6.13 8.85 -8.71
CA HIS A 22 6.16 7.48 -8.20
C HIS A 22 4.83 7.19 -7.53
N ALA A 23 4.00 6.36 -8.16
CA ALA A 23 2.71 5.97 -7.59
C ALA A 23 2.37 4.52 -7.95
N CYS A 24 2.12 3.69 -6.93
CA CYS A 24 1.59 2.36 -7.16
C CYS A 24 0.24 2.43 -7.89
N THR A 25 -0.01 1.51 -8.80
CA THR A 25 -1.34 1.31 -9.38
C THR A 25 -1.96 0.09 -8.72
N THR A 26 -3.21 0.22 -8.25
CA THR A 26 -3.89 -0.84 -7.51
C THR A 26 -5.33 -0.99 -7.99
N ALA A 27 -5.88 -2.20 -7.89
CA ALA A 27 -7.28 -2.48 -8.17
C ALA A 27 -7.86 -3.49 -7.18
N VAL A 28 -9.12 -3.27 -6.77
CA VAL A 28 -9.93 -4.21 -6.01
C VAL A 28 -11.16 -4.55 -6.84
N ILE A 29 -11.43 -5.83 -7.03
CA ILE A 29 -12.57 -6.34 -7.77
C ILE A 29 -13.41 -7.20 -6.82
N ALA A 30 -14.65 -6.78 -6.56
CA ALA A 30 -15.57 -7.56 -5.76
C ALA A 30 -16.04 -8.82 -6.50
N ALA A 31 -16.32 -9.90 -5.78
CA ALA A 31 -16.74 -11.20 -6.32
C ALA A 31 -17.91 -11.08 -7.31
N LYS A 32 -18.90 -10.25 -7.00
CA LYS A 32 -20.08 -10.00 -7.85
C LYS A 32 -19.78 -9.39 -9.22
N ASN A 33 -18.61 -8.76 -9.37
CA ASN A 33 -18.14 -8.09 -10.59
C ASN A 33 -17.06 -8.88 -11.33
N SER A 34 -16.68 -10.06 -10.80
CA SER A 34 -15.66 -10.93 -11.34
C SER A 34 -16.29 -12.07 -12.14
N ALA A 35 -15.77 -12.37 -13.31
CA ALA A 35 -16.21 -13.51 -14.12
C ALA A 35 -15.99 -14.86 -13.43
N SER A 36 -15.04 -14.94 -12.50
CA SER A 36 -14.75 -16.13 -11.69
C SER A 36 -15.63 -16.26 -10.44
N GLY A 37 -16.43 -15.24 -10.12
CA GLY A 37 -17.17 -15.17 -8.85
C GLY A 37 -16.29 -15.02 -7.61
N LYS A 38 -15.01 -14.65 -7.77
CA LYS A 38 -14.06 -14.46 -6.68
C LYS A 38 -13.60 -13.02 -6.61
N SER A 39 -13.46 -12.48 -5.40
CA SER A 39 -12.81 -11.17 -5.20
C SER A 39 -11.35 -11.25 -5.58
N MET A 40 -10.81 -10.16 -6.11
CA MET A 40 -9.41 -10.07 -6.53
C MET A 40 -8.82 -8.73 -6.12
N ILE A 41 -7.54 -8.74 -5.75
CA ILE A 41 -6.70 -7.55 -5.64
C ILE A 41 -5.57 -7.63 -6.65
N TRP A 42 -5.18 -6.49 -7.18
CA TRP A 42 -4.04 -6.37 -8.09
C TRP A 42 -3.23 -5.13 -7.74
N LYS A 43 -1.90 -5.27 -7.79
CA LYS A 43 -0.97 -4.17 -7.51
C LYS A 43 0.20 -4.20 -8.47
N LEU A 44 0.44 -3.06 -9.13
CA LEU A 44 1.73 -2.72 -9.70
C LEU A 44 2.49 -1.90 -8.66
N ARG A 45 3.55 -2.47 -8.10
CA ARG A 45 4.38 -1.79 -7.11
C ARG A 45 5.37 -0.88 -7.82
N ASP A 46 5.28 0.43 -7.56
CA ASP A 46 6.24 1.43 -8.01
C ASP A 46 7.07 1.87 -6.80
N THR A 47 8.36 1.57 -6.82
CA THR A 47 9.29 1.76 -5.69
C THR A 47 10.74 1.77 -6.16
N ASP A 48 11.60 2.48 -5.46
CA ASP A 48 13.05 2.46 -5.70
C ASP A 48 13.70 1.11 -5.37
N ASN A 49 13.03 0.25 -4.58
CA ASN A 49 13.49 -1.11 -4.32
C ASN A 49 12.94 -2.05 -5.39
N LEU A 50 13.75 -2.36 -6.41
CA LEU A 50 13.36 -3.17 -7.56
C LEU A 50 13.35 -4.67 -7.27
N GLU A 51 14.08 -5.12 -6.26
CA GLU A 51 14.18 -6.55 -5.91
C GLU A 51 13.12 -6.90 -4.85
N ASN A 52 12.20 -7.77 -5.24
CA ASN A 52 11.09 -8.21 -4.41
C ASN A 52 11.11 -9.73 -4.25
N ALA A 53 10.62 -10.21 -3.13
CA ALA A 53 10.45 -11.64 -2.83
C ALA A 53 9.06 -11.92 -2.25
N MET A 54 8.51 -13.08 -2.61
CA MET A 54 7.37 -13.64 -1.89
C MET A 54 7.89 -14.54 -0.77
N ARG A 55 7.41 -14.33 0.45
CA ARG A 55 7.77 -15.13 1.62
C ARG A 55 6.55 -15.73 2.28
N HIS A 56 6.73 -16.94 2.79
CA HIS A 56 5.77 -17.62 3.66
C HIS A 56 6.11 -17.34 5.12
N PHE A 57 5.09 -17.01 5.91
CA PHE A 57 5.18 -16.69 7.32
C PHE A 57 4.21 -17.53 8.14
N GLU A 58 4.66 -17.93 9.33
CA GLU A 58 3.89 -18.70 10.32
C GLU A 58 3.92 -18.04 11.69
N ASP A 59 4.17 -16.73 11.72
CA ASP A 59 4.39 -15.92 12.92
C ASP A 59 3.14 -15.19 13.44
N GLY A 60 1.94 -15.64 13.05
CA GLY A 60 0.67 -15.06 13.44
C GLY A 60 -0.41 -16.10 13.73
N LYS A 61 -1.64 -15.62 13.97
CA LYS A 61 -2.83 -16.47 14.09
C LYS A 61 -3.09 -17.24 12.79
N TYR A 62 -2.79 -16.61 11.67
CA TYR A 62 -2.91 -17.19 10.32
C TYR A 62 -1.54 -17.26 9.68
N THR A 63 -1.26 -18.33 8.93
CA THR A 63 -0.13 -18.36 8.02
C THR A 63 -0.42 -17.48 6.82
N TYR A 64 0.60 -16.87 6.23
CA TYR A 64 0.39 -15.95 5.09
C TYR A 64 1.57 -15.92 4.13
N LEU A 65 1.28 -15.51 2.89
CA LEU A 65 2.26 -15.12 1.89
C LEU A 65 2.33 -13.59 1.85
N GLY A 66 3.53 -13.05 1.96
CA GLY A 66 3.77 -11.62 1.92
C GLY A 66 4.79 -11.21 0.87
N LEU A 67 4.53 -10.12 0.16
CA LEU A 67 5.48 -9.45 -0.72
C LEU A 67 6.39 -8.57 0.14
N VAL A 68 7.70 -8.83 0.11
CA VAL A 68 8.71 -8.09 0.86
C VAL A 68 9.81 -7.57 -0.07
N ASN A 69 10.60 -6.60 0.39
CA ASN A 69 11.87 -6.30 -0.28
C ASN A 69 12.81 -7.50 -0.13
N ALA A 70 13.54 -7.86 -1.18
CA ALA A 70 14.42 -9.04 -1.14
C ALA A 70 15.52 -8.94 -0.07
N ASN A 71 15.97 -7.71 0.24
CA ASN A 71 16.96 -7.42 1.28
C ASN A 71 16.38 -7.33 2.71
N ASP A 72 15.06 -7.34 2.89
CA ASP A 72 14.40 -7.45 4.19
C ASP A 72 14.42 -8.92 4.63
N SER A 73 15.54 -9.34 5.24
CA SER A 73 15.77 -10.74 5.61
C SER A 73 14.80 -11.28 6.67
N LEU A 74 14.25 -10.42 7.50
CA LEU A 74 13.28 -10.77 8.54
C LEU A 74 11.82 -10.65 8.06
N GLY A 75 11.59 -9.96 6.93
CA GLY A 75 10.26 -9.70 6.43
C GLY A 75 9.44 -8.83 7.39
N GLU A 76 10.07 -7.79 7.92
CA GLU A 76 9.41 -6.87 8.86
C GLU A 76 8.35 -6.01 8.17
N HIS A 77 8.59 -5.68 6.89
CA HIS A 77 7.68 -4.87 6.08
C HIS A 77 7.07 -5.71 4.96
N VAL A 78 5.76 -5.89 5.00
CA VAL A 78 4.98 -6.58 3.96
C VAL A 78 4.22 -5.55 3.12
N TRP A 79 4.41 -5.58 1.81
CA TRP A 79 3.84 -4.59 0.86
C TRP A 79 2.61 -5.08 0.11
N GLY A 80 2.09 -6.21 0.51
CA GLY A 80 0.88 -6.87 0.04
C GLY A 80 0.95 -8.36 0.33
N GLY A 81 -0.20 -9.01 0.47
CA GLY A 81 -0.22 -10.43 0.78
C GLY A 81 -1.61 -11.00 0.97
N ALA A 82 -1.64 -12.31 1.24
CA ALA A 82 -2.86 -13.05 1.55
C ALA A 82 -2.58 -14.10 2.62
N ASN A 83 -3.56 -14.35 3.49
CA ASN A 83 -3.44 -15.32 4.58
C ASN A 83 -4.36 -16.54 4.39
N SER A 84 -4.16 -17.54 5.25
CA SER A 84 -4.89 -18.80 5.22
C SER A 84 -6.37 -18.70 5.58
N ALA A 85 -6.83 -17.56 6.12
CA ALA A 85 -8.26 -17.29 6.33
C ALA A 85 -8.95 -16.74 5.08
N GLY A 86 -8.20 -16.46 3.99
CA GLY A 86 -8.72 -15.87 2.76
C GLY A 86 -8.82 -14.34 2.80
N PHE A 87 -8.20 -13.69 3.77
CA PHE A 87 -8.02 -12.24 3.82
C PHE A 87 -6.79 -11.85 3.01
N ALA A 88 -6.90 -10.80 2.20
CA ALA A 88 -5.78 -10.25 1.47
C ALA A 88 -5.79 -8.72 1.52
N ILE A 89 -4.59 -8.12 1.58
CA ILE A 89 -4.38 -6.68 1.70
C ILE A 89 -3.20 -6.24 0.82
N MET A 90 -3.33 -5.04 0.27
CA MET A 90 -2.26 -4.31 -0.42
C MET A 90 -2.37 -2.83 -0.13
N ASN A 91 -1.32 -2.07 -0.40
CA ASN A 91 -1.37 -0.61 -0.26
C ASN A 91 -1.02 0.13 -1.55
N SER A 92 -1.42 1.40 -1.56
CA SER A 92 -0.90 2.46 -2.44
C SER A 92 -0.60 3.67 -1.57
N ALA A 93 0.58 4.28 -1.72
CA ALA A 93 0.94 5.48 -0.98
C ALA A 93 -0.04 6.63 -1.29
N SER A 94 -0.35 7.43 -0.28
CA SER A 94 -1.14 8.66 -0.40
C SER A 94 -0.36 9.83 0.16
N TYR A 95 -0.06 10.82 -0.68
CA TYR A 95 0.83 11.93 -0.31
C TYR A 95 0.10 13.12 0.32
N ASN A 96 -1.22 13.10 0.37
CA ASN A 96 -2.05 14.24 0.78
C ASN A 96 -2.95 13.99 2.01
N VAL A 97 -2.90 12.80 2.61
CA VAL A 97 -3.78 12.46 3.75
C VAL A 97 -3.27 12.97 5.10
N ASN A 98 -2.00 13.37 5.18
CA ASN A 98 -1.35 13.92 6.38
C ASN A 98 -0.89 15.38 6.20
N VAL A 99 -1.57 16.16 5.36
CA VAL A 99 -1.19 17.58 5.13
C VAL A 99 -1.26 18.36 6.44
N GLY A 100 -0.15 19.02 6.79
CA GLY A 100 -0.03 19.80 8.02
C GLY A 100 0.29 18.96 9.28
N ASP A 101 0.37 17.65 9.18
CA ASP A 101 0.81 16.79 10.28
C ASP A 101 2.34 16.87 10.45
N THR A 102 2.78 17.12 11.68
CA THR A 102 4.19 17.24 12.05
C THR A 102 4.76 15.97 12.68
N THR A 103 3.99 14.89 12.71
CA THR A 103 4.40 13.59 13.26
C THR A 103 5.64 13.07 12.55
N GLN A 104 6.63 12.65 13.34
CA GLN A 104 7.90 12.11 12.81
C GLN A 104 7.81 10.62 12.45
N LEU A 105 6.85 9.89 13.03
CA LEU A 105 6.61 8.47 12.71
C LEU A 105 6.03 8.38 11.30
N LYS A 106 6.68 7.63 10.42
CA LYS A 106 6.31 7.46 9.01
C LYS A 106 6.60 6.04 8.54
N ASP A 107 6.08 5.69 7.36
CA ASP A 107 6.40 4.45 6.63
C ASP A 107 6.08 3.16 7.41
N GLN A 108 5.01 3.21 8.22
CA GLN A 108 4.58 2.07 9.03
C GLN A 108 3.56 1.15 8.32
N GLU A 109 3.24 1.42 7.07
CA GLU A 109 2.24 0.68 6.29
C GLU A 109 2.59 -0.81 6.17
N GLY A 110 3.88 -1.12 5.92
CA GLY A 110 4.34 -2.50 5.78
C GLY A 110 4.22 -3.31 7.07
N ILE A 111 4.49 -2.67 8.22
CA ILE A 111 4.34 -3.27 9.54
C ILE A 111 2.86 -3.51 9.85
N PHE A 112 2.00 -2.53 9.55
CA PHE A 112 0.55 -2.65 9.74
C PHE A 112 -0.05 -3.76 8.88
N MET A 113 0.31 -3.84 7.59
CA MET A 113 -0.17 -4.90 6.70
C MET A 113 0.28 -6.28 7.15
N LYS A 114 1.51 -6.40 7.66
CA LYS A 114 1.98 -7.65 8.27
C LYS A 114 1.08 -8.05 9.44
N LEU A 115 0.80 -7.13 10.36
CA LEU A 115 -0.09 -7.37 11.50
C LEU A 115 -1.51 -7.74 11.06
N ALA A 116 -2.05 -7.07 10.04
CA ALA A 116 -3.36 -7.40 9.49
C ALA A 116 -3.39 -8.82 8.91
N LEU A 117 -2.36 -9.24 8.17
CA LEU A 117 -2.24 -10.61 7.65
C LEU A 117 -2.11 -11.65 8.76
N GLN A 118 -1.44 -11.31 9.86
CA GLN A 118 -1.30 -12.17 11.04
C GLN A 118 -2.62 -12.39 11.77
N THR A 119 -3.53 -11.40 11.78
CA THR A 119 -4.63 -11.35 12.77
C THR A 119 -6.03 -11.29 12.18
N CYS A 120 -6.22 -10.71 10.97
CA CYS A 120 -7.54 -10.47 10.38
C CYS A 120 -7.97 -11.64 9.47
N ALA A 121 -9.27 -11.96 9.49
CA ALA A 121 -9.92 -12.89 8.57
C ALA A 121 -10.96 -12.19 7.67
N SER A 122 -11.36 -10.97 8.02
CA SER A 122 -12.44 -10.23 7.37
C SER A 122 -12.16 -8.72 7.32
N LEU A 123 -12.98 -7.99 6.56
CA LEU A 123 -12.99 -6.53 6.58
C LEU A 123 -13.32 -5.99 7.98
N ASP A 124 -14.30 -6.61 8.68
CA ASP A 124 -14.68 -6.22 10.04
C ASP A 124 -13.50 -6.35 11.04
N ASP A 125 -12.66 -7.39 10.88
CA ASP A 125 -11.47 -7.54 11.72
C ASP A 125 -10.46 -6.42 11.45
N LEU A 126 -10.29 -6.01 10.19
CA LEU A 126 -9.42 -4.90 9.83
C LEU A 126 -9.93 -3.57 10.38
N GLU A 127 -11.25 -3.32 10.32
CA GLU A 127 -11.86 -2.12 10.88
C GLU A 127 -11.62 -2.02 12.39
N LYS A 128 -11.83 -3.11 13.13
CA LYS A 128 -11.50 -3.18 14.56
C LYS A 128 -10.01 -2.96 14.83
N LEU A 129 -9.14 -3.53 13.98
CA LEU A 129 -7.70 -3.31 14.09
C LEU A 129 -7.36 -1.83 13.88
N LEU A 130 -7.93 -1.17 12.85
CA LEU A 130 -7.74 0.26 12.59
C LEU A 130 -8.25 1.14 13.74
N GLU A 131 -9.36 0.81 14.36
CA GLU A 131 -9.91 1.53 15.51
C GLU A 131 -8.98 1.47 16.73
N THR A 132 -8.39 0.31 16.99
CA THR A 132 -7.59 0.03 18.19
C THR A 132 -6.09 0.25 17.99
N TYR A 133 -5.63 0.40 16.74
CA TYR A 133 -4.21 0.60 16.44
C TYR A 133 -3.69 1.92 17.03
N PRO A 134 -2.51 1.91 17.68
CA PRO A 134 -1.96 3.11 18.33
C PRO A 134 -1.82 4.29 17.35
N LYS A 135 -2.14 5.49 17.86
CA LYS A 135 -2.02 6.76 17.11
C LYS A 135 -0.90 7.62 17.72
N PRO A 136 -0.12 8.38 16.91
CA PRO A 136 -0.17 8.42 15.45
C PRO A 136 0.28 7.11 14.82
N ARG A 137 -0.37 6.70 13.72
CA ARG A 137 -0.12 5.40 13.09
C ARG A 137 1.17 5.33 12.26
N GLY A 138 1.71 6.46 11.85
CA GLY A 138 2.85 6.53 10.93
C GLY A 138 2.47 6.14 9.49
N GLN A 139 1.21 6.33 9.10
CA GLN A 139 0.65 5.86 7.84
C GLN A 139 0.16 7.01 6.96
N ALA A 140 0.32 6.84 5.65
CA ALA A 140 -0.22 7.70 4.61
C ALA A 140 -0.56 6.83 3.39
N SER A 141 -1.71 6.12 3.44
CA SER A 141 -1.95 5.03 2.50
C SER A 141 -3.42 4.80 2.20
N HIS A 142 -3.67 4.24 1.01
CA HIS A 142 -4.92 3.57 0.69
C HIS A 142 -4.67 2.06 0.77
N PHE A 143 -5.41 1.35 1.62
CA PHE A 143 -5.38 -0.11 1.67
C PHE A 143 -6.51 -0.70 0.85
N GLY A 144 -6.16 -1.51 -0.15
CA GLY A 144 -7.11 -2.35 -0.88
C GLY A 144 -7.20 -3.71 -0.21
N VAL A 145 -8.41 -4.15 0.11
CA VAL A 145 -8.67 -5.33 0.94
C VAL A 145 -9.78 -6.18 0.37
N ILE A 146 -9.61 -7.51 0.47
CA ILE A 146 -10.66 -8.49 0.19
C ILE A 146 -10.67 -9.58 1.26
N ASP A 147 -11.81 -10.27 1.42
CA ASP A 147 -11.93 -11.43 2.30
C ASP A 147 -12.67 -12.60 1.66
N ALA A 148 -12.66 -13.76 2.35
CA ALA A 148 -13.33 -14.97 1.91
C ALA A 148 -14.87 -14.88 1.89
N ASN A 149 -15.46 -13.87 2.58
CA ASN A 149 -16.90 -13.65 2.63
C ASN A 149 -17.40 -12.85 1.41
N GLY A 150 -16.51 -12.49 0.47
CA GLY A 150 -16.81 -11.68 -0.70
C GLY A 150 -16.68 -10.17 -0.45
N GLY A 151 -16.17 -9.77 0.72
CA GLY A 151 -15.85 -8.40 1.06
C GLY A 151 -14.78 -7.84 0.12
N ALA A 152 -14.92 -6.56 -0.25
CA ALA A 152 -13.97 -5.85 -1.11
C ALA A 152 -14.10 -4.34 -0.85
N ALA A 153 -13.04 -3.70 -0.37
CA ALA A 153 -13.04 -2.29 0.01
C ALA A 153 -11.66 -1.62 -0.20
N TYR A 154 -11.69 -0.29 -0.26
CA TYR A 154 -10.54 0.56 -0.04
C TYR A 154 -10.72 1.37 1.25
N TYR A 155 -9.66 1.45 2.03
CA TYR A 155 -9.56 2.28 3.23
C TYR A 155 -8.51 3.36 3.01
N GLU A 156 -8.89 4.62 3.12
CA GLU A 156 -7.96 5.73 3.19
C GLU A 156 -7.54 5.89 4.65
N VAL A 157 -6.25 5.76 4.94
CA VAL A 157 -5.72 5.76 6.30
C VAL A 157 -4.61 6.79 6.43
N ASN A 158 -4.71 7.58 7.48
CA ASN A 158 -3.70 8.56 7.89
C ASN A 158 -3.23 8.30 9.34
N ASN A 159 -2.47 9.23 9.91
CA ASN A 159 -1.97 9.11 11.27
C ASN A 159 -3.07 9.04 12.34
N TRP A 160 -4.26 9.57 12.05
CA TRP A 160 -5.30 9.79 13.07
C TRP A 160 -6.64 9.13 12.77
N THR A 161 -6.96 8.94 11.47
CA THR A 161 -8.23 8.36 10.99
C THR A 161 -8.00 7.18 10.05
#